data_36255e818c127a4ff5a80baac7e5cc4f
#
_entry.id   36255e818c127a4ff5a80baac7e5cc4f
#
_cell.length_a   1.000
_cell.length_b   1.000
_cell.length_c   1.000
_cell.angle_alpha   90.00
_cell.angle_beta   90.00
_cell.angle_gamma   90.00
#
_symmetry.space_group_name_H-M   'P 1'
#
loop_
_entity.id
_entity.type
_entity.pdbx_description
1 polymer ?
#
loop_
_entity_poly.entity_id
_entity_poly.type
_entity_poly.pdbx_seq_one_letter_code
_entity_poly.pdbx_strand_id
1 'polypeptide(L)'
;MKIKKVQSVCLILACIAATGLTGCGKTDETSKKHEAITFMAPYLEVDSFIEEVHKTYPEIELEVVPYSGANTTTCLQNMLEADDLPDICTQTYYKPDVVDASDKMIDLSGYDFTDNYVESRLKDVSDDGALYMLPSLYNCYGITYNKTLLEKHGWKLPTSFTELEELADKAKEAGVTLCMAQIQYPGSAFQYVCNIADAGFLSTMSGKQWQKDYLSGKANVSDTPGMMESMEYIQKWKDLG
;
A
#
# COMPACT_ATOMS: atom_id res chain seq x y z
N MET A 1 13.99 -27.25 52.30
CA MET A 1 14.70 -26.11 51.69
C MET A 1 13.70 -24.96 51.51
N LYS A 2 13.90 -23.87 52.24
CA LYS A 2 12.90 -22.82 52.49
C LYS A 2 12.83 -21.85 51.29
N ILE A 3 11.65 -21.68 50.73
CA ILE A 3 11.37 -20.66 49.72
C ILE A 3 10.90 -19.37 50.45
N LYS A 4 11.66 -18.29 50.27
CA LYS A 4 11.33 -16.97 50.83
C LYS A 4 10.34 -16.27 49.90
N LYS A 5 9.20 -15.87 50.47
CA LYS A 5 8.25 -14.94 49.85
C LYS A 5 8.86 -13.53 49.85
N VAL A 6 8.84 -12.88 48.67
CA VAL A 6 9.08 -11.44 48.55
C VAL A 6 7.73 -10.77 48.42
N GLN A 7 7.38 -9.97 49.42
CA GLN A 7 6.19 -9.12 49.40
C GLN A 7 6.54 -7.79 48.75
N SER A 8 5.83 -7.47 47.68
CA SER A 8 5.84 -6.12 47.08
C SER A 8 4.89 -5.21 47.86
N VAL A 9 5.43 -4.15 48.36
CA VAL A 9 4.72 -3.08 49.09
C VAL A 9 4.17 -2.11 48.05
N CYS A 10 2.84 -1.99 47.96
CA CYS A 10 2.18 -0.90 47.27
C CYS A 10 2.28 0.38 48.10
N LEU A 11 2.96 1.40 47.57
CA LEU A 11 2.98 2.72 48.16
C LEU A 11 1.88 3.59 47.52
N ILE A 12 0.79 3.81 48.22
CA ILE A 12 -0.25 4.78 47.88
C ILE A 12 0.21 6.13 48.44
N LEU A 13 0.51 7.09 47.57
CA LEU A 13 0.67 8.48 47.98
C LEU A 13 -0.60 9.26 47.67
N ALA A 14 -1.35 9.58 48.72
CA ALA A 14 -2.42 10.57 48.68
C ALA A 14 -1.80 11.98 48.75
N CYS A 15 -2.05 12.83 47.73
CA CYS A 15 -1.75 14.25 47.82
C CYS A 15 -3.02 15.04 48.10
N ILE A 16 -2.93 15.74 49.20
CA ILE A 16 -3.90 16.59 49.88
C ILE A 16 -4.11 17.87 49.07
N ALA A 17 -5.36 18.27 48.97
CA ALA A 17 -5.82 19.56 48.49
C ALA A 17 -5.29 20.73 49.31
N ALA A 18 -4.85 21.80 48.70
CA ALA A 18 -4.68 23.10 49.28
C ALA A 18 -5.40 24.15 48.42
N THR A 19 -6.44 24.68 48.98
CA THR A 19 -7.21 25.85 48.58
C THR A 19 -6.40 27.12 48.71
N GLY A 20 -6.50 28.05 47.77
CA GLY A 20 -5.94 29.38 47.91
C GLY A 20 -6.21 30.34 46.76
N LEU A 21 -7.36 31.01 46.76
CA LEU A 21 -7.59 32.44 46.58
C LEU A 21 -7.14 33.17 45.29
N THR A 22 -8.16 33.49 44.49
CA THR A 22 -8.43 34.77 43.79
C THR A 22 -7.25 35.57 43.23
N GLY A 23 -7.21 35.60 41.91
CA GLY A 23 -6.56 36.62 41.12
C GLY A 23 -7.36 36.87 39.83
N CYS A 24 -8.14 37.96 39.85
CA CYS A 24 -8.81 38.45 38.67
C CYS A 24 -7.73 39.02 37.73
N GLY A 25 -7.48 38.38 36.60
CA GLY A 25 -6.54 38.81 35.57
C GLY A 25 -7.04 38.38 34.23
N LYS A 26 -7.40 39.36 33.41
CA LYS A 26 -7.64 39.43 31.99
C LYS A 26 -7.68 38.06 31.27
N THR A 27 -8.83 37.82 30.63
CA THR A 27 -9.01 36.83 29.57
C THR A 27 -7.97 37.06 28.47
N ASP A 28 -6.86 36.37 28.56
CA ASP A 28 -6.07 36.04 27.42
C ASP A 28 -6.90 35.02 26.62
N GLU A 29 -7.11 35.31 25.34
CA GLU A 29 -7.66 34.37 24.40
C GLU A 29 -6.87 33.07 24.52
N THR A 30 -7.48 32.06 25.12
CA THR A 30 -6.97 30.69 25.10
C THR A 30 -6.84 30.30 23.64
N SER A 31 -5.62 30.33 23.13
CA SER A 31 -5.29 29.61 21.92
C SER A 31 -5.84 28.21 22.13
N LYS A 32 -6.88 27.85 21.37
CA LYS A 32 -7.35 26.47 21.30
C LYS A 32 -6.12 25.70 20.85
N LYS A 33 -5.56 24.89 21.74
CA LYS A 33 -4.53 23.92 21.37
C LYS A 33 -5.20 23.06 20.29
N HIS A 34 -4.81 23.24 19.03
CA HIS A 34 -5.26 22.36 17.97
C HIS A 34 -4.74 20.99 18.34
N GLU A 35 -5.64 20.04 18.42
CA GLU A 35 -5.31 18.64 18.60
C GLU A 35 -4.53 18.20 17.35
N ALA A 36 -3.42 17.50 17.50
CA ALA A 36 -2.63 17.03 16.37
C ALA A 36 -3.46 16.03 15.56
N ILE A 37 -3.32 16.09 14.23
CA ILE A 37 -3.93 15.10 13.33
C ILE A 37 -3.05 13.85 13.34
N THR A 38 -3.59 12.72 13.75
CA THR A 38 -2.90 11.45 13.76
C THR A 38 -2.83 10.87 12.34
N PHE A 39 -1.62 10.50 11.90
CA PHE A 39 -1.36 10.01 10.55
C PHE A 39 -0.58 8.69 10.58
N MET A 40 -1.19 7.62 10.10
CA MET A 40 -0.54 6.31 9.96
C MET A 40 -0.15 6.05 8.51
N ALA A 41 1.15 5.85 8.27
CA ALA A 41 1.68 5.43 6.98
C ALA A 41 2.58 4.20 7.13
N PRO A 42 2.48 3.20 6.24
CA PRO A 42 3.36 2.02 6.27
C PRO A 42 4.77 2.31 5.75
N TYR A 43 4.99 3.48 5.18
CA TYR A 43 6.28 3.89 4.63
C TYR A 43 7.09 4.63 5.69
N LEU A 44 8.37 4.29 5.80
CA LEU A 44 9.27 4.85 6.80
C LEU A 44 9.70 6.30 6.50
N GLU A 45 9.50 6.78 5.28
CA GLU A 45 10.00 8.08 4.81
C GLU A 45 8.83 9.06 4.59
N VAL A 46 8.19 9.48 5.68
CA VAL A 46 7.13 10.50 5.64
C VAL A 46 7.61 11.90 6.01
N ASP A 47 8.87 12.06 6.40
CA ASP A 47 9.43 13.32 6.89
C ASP A 47 9.28 14.47 5.88
N SER A 48 9.60 14.22 4.61
CA SER A 48 9.45 15.24 3.56
C SER A 48 7.99 15.67 3.34
N PHE A 49 7.04 14.76 3.53
CA PHE A 49 5.62 15.07 3.47
C PHE A 49 5.20 15.96 4.64
N ILE A 50 5.63 15.61 5.86
CA ILE A 50 5.35 16.39 7.07
C ILE A 50 5.96 17.79 6.96
N GLU A 51 7.21 17.89 6.50
CA GLU A 51 7.86 19.19 6.26
C GLU A 51 7.09 20.06 5.26
N GLU A 52 6.59 19.50 4.17
CA GLU A 52 5.83 20.25 3.17
C GLU A 52 4.44 20.66 3.70
N VAL A 53 3.79 19.82 4.51
CA VAL A 53 2.55 20.19 5.20
C VAL A 53 2.79 21.35 6.15
N HIS A 54 3.80 21.28 7.03
CA HIS A 54 4.13 22.37 7.96
C HIS A 54 4.52 23.67 7.25
N LYS A 55 5.18 23.57 6.11
CA LYS A 55 5.55 24.74 5.31
C LYS A 55 4.34 25.42 4.68
N THR A 56 3.36 24.64 4.24
CA THR A 56 2.16 25.12 3.55
C THR A 56 1.06 25.51 4.53
N TYR A 57 0.93 24.76 5.62
CA TYR A 57 -0.10 24.85 6.66
C TYR A 57 0.56 24.78 8.04
N PRO A 58 1.22 25.86 8.51
CA PRO A 58 1.99 25.84 9.75
C PRO A 58 1.14 25.64 11.01
N GLU A 59 -0.17 25.79 10.92
CA GLU A 59 -1.13 25.55 11.99
C GLU A 59 -1.51 24.06 12.12
N ILE A 60 -1.18 23.22 11.14
CA ILE A 60 -1.48 21.79 11.18
C ILE A 60 -0.30 21.05 11.80
N GLU A 61 -0.54 20.37 12.91
CA GLU A 61 0.39 19.45 13.53
C GLU A 61 0.00 18.01 13.13
N LEU A 62 0.96 17.27 12.55
CA LEU A 62 0.80 15.86 12.21
C LEU A 62 1.57 15.01 13.20
N GLU A 63 0.88 14.07 13.84
CA GLU A 63 1.48 13.05 14.69
C GLU A 63 1.51 11.70 13.95
N VAL A 64 2.71 11.18 13.72
CA VAL A 64 2.88 9.90 13.03
C VAL A 64 2.57 8.75 13.96
N VAL A 65 1.55 7.99 13.65
CA VAL A 65 1.20 6.76 14.36
C VAL A 65 2.05 5.61 13.83
N PRO A 66 2.77 4.89 14.70
CA PRO A 66 3.61 3.79 14.28
C PRO A 66 2.78 2.66 13.65
N TYR A 67 3.18 2.23 12.47
CA TYR A 67 2.64 1.02 11.86
C TYR A 67 3.12 -0.22 12.65
N SER A 68 2.18 -1.05 13.06
CA SER A 68 2.49 -2.30 13.76
C SER A 68 1.72 -3.48 13.16
N GLY A 69 2.38 -4.63 13.07
CA GLY A 69 1.78 -5.86 12.60
C GLY A 69 2.36 -6.39 11.28
N ALA A 70 1.79 -7.48 10.79
CA ALA A 70 2.27 -8.19 9.61
C ALA A 70 1.96 -7.45 8.30
N ASN A 71 0.88 -6.69 8.28
CA ASN A 71 0.44 -5.89 7.12
C ASN A 71 -0.55 -4.80 7.58
N THR A 72 -0.78 -3.80 6.72
CA THR A 72 -1.65 -2.66 7.01
C THR A 72 -3.09 -3.07 7.35
N THR A 73 -3.62 -4.06 6.66
CA THR A 73 -4.99 -4.55 6.91
C THR A 73 -5.15 -5.06 8.34
N THR A 74 -4.22 -5.92 8.80
CA THR A 74 -4.27 -6.44 10.18
C THR A 74 -4.08 -5.32 11.21
N CYS A 75 -3.20 -4.34 10.92
CA CYS A 75 -3.01 -3.20 11.79
C CYS A 75 -4.30 -2.40 11.95
N LEU A 76 -4.96 -2.06 10.84
CA LEU A 76 -6.22 -1.32 10.85
C LEU A 76 -7.36 -2.10 11.52
N GLN A 77 -7.45 -3.42 11.31
CA GLN A 77 -8.42 -4.27 11.99
C GLN A 77 -8.26 -4.20 13.51
N ASN A 78 -7.03 -4.32 14.00
CA ASN A 78 -6.75 -4.23 15.44
C ASN A 78 -7.10 -2.84 16.00
N MET A 79 -6.79 -1.76 15.27
CA MET A 79 -7.13 -0.39 15.66
C MET A 79 -8.65 -0.16 15.65
N LEU A 80 -9.36 -0.69 14.66
CA LEU A 80 -10.81 -0.63 14.58
C LEU A 80 -11.47 -1.35 15.75
N GLU A 81 -10.99 -2.55 16.10
CA GLU A 81 -11.49 -3.33 17.25
C GLU A 81 -11.21 -2.63 18.57
N ALA A 82 -10.11 -1.88 18.67
CA ALA A 82 -9.74 -1.10 19.83
C ALA A 82 -10.45 0.27 19.93
N ASP A 83 -11.23 0.65 18.90
CA ASP A 83 -11.80 2.01 18.73
C ASP A 83 -10.72 3.11 18.77
N ASP A 84 -9.55 2.83 18.18
CA ASP A 84 -8.33 3.66 18.20
C ASP A 84 -7.79 3.86 16.76
N LEU A 85 -8.68 4.20 15.83
CA LEU A 85 -8.29 4.53 14.46
C LEU A 85 -7.59 5.89 14.40
N PRO A 86 -6.51 6.05 13.63
CA PRO A 86 -5.94 7.36 13.37
C PRO A 86 -6.87 8.20 12.49
N ASP A 87 -6.73 9.53 12.56
CA ASP A 87 -7.53 10.45 11.74
C ASP A 87 -7.29 10.23 10.25
N ILE A 88 -6.05 9.93 9.87
CA ILE A 88 -5.68 9.61 8.49
C ILE A 88 -4.84 8.33 8.48
N CYS A 89 -5.18 7.41 7.60
CA CYS A 89 -4.36 6.23 7.38
C CYS A 89 -4.16 5.96 5.88
N THR A 90 -2.98 5.46 5.53
CA THR A 90 -2.72 4.97 4.19
C THR A 90 -3.00 3.46 4.13
N GLN A 91 -3.67 3.03 3.07
CA GLN A 91 -3.98 1.64 2.82
C GLN A 91 -3.74 1.31 1.35
N THR A 92 -3.30 0.10 1.06
CA THR A 92 -3.02 -0.32 -0.32
C THR A 92 -4.29 -0.39 -1.16
N TYR A 93 -5.41 -0.79 -0.55
CA TYR A 93 -6.73 -0.83 -1.17
C TYR A 93 -7.81 -0.91 -0.10
N TYR A 94 -8.98 -0.36 -0.41
CA TYR A 94 -10.16 -0.51 0.42
C TYR A 94 -10.88 -1.83 0.09
N LYS A 95 -11.17 -2.61 1.12
CA LYS A 95 -11.93 -3.86 1.01
C LYS A 95 -12.87 -3.96 2.20
N PRO A 96 -14.14 -3.56 2.04
CA PRO A 96 -15.11 -3.55 3.13
C PRO A 96 -15.37 -4.93 3.72
N ASP A 97 -15.28 -5.99 2.91
CA ASP A 97 -15.40 -7.40 3.37
C ASP A 97 -14.22 -7.85 4.25
N VAL A 98 -13.13 -7.09 4.29
CA VAL A 98 -11.95 -7.41 5.11
C VAL A 98 -11.80 -6.43 6.27
N VAL A 99 -11.98 -5.13 6.02
CA VAL A 99 -11.95 -4.06 7.02
C VAL A 99 -13.10 -3.12 6.70
N ASP A 100 -14.26 -3.37 7.30
CA ASP A 100 -15.40 -2.46 7.19
C ASP A 100 -15.30 -1.39 8.29
N ALA A 101 -14.87 -0.21 7.88
CA ALA A 101 -14.80 0.98 8.74
C ALA A 101 -15.67 2.11 8.18
N SER A 102 -16.65 1.80 7.31
CA SER A 102 -17.47 2.80 6.64
C SER A 102 -18.27 3.69 7.59
N ASP A 103 -18.64 3.18 8.77
CA ASP A 103 -19.28 3.94 9.85
C ASP A 103 -18.31 4.87 10.62
N LYS A 104 -17.00 4.68 10.42
CA LYS A 104 -15.91 5.46 11.04
C LYS A 104 -15.20 6.40 10.06
N MET A 105 -15.42 6.22 8.76
CA MET A 105 -14.77 6.97 7.70
C MET A 105 -15.69 8.07 7.16
N ILE A 106 -15.09 9.17 6.72
CA ILE A 106 -15.80 10.27 6.07
C ILE A 106 -15.99 9.91 4.59
N ASP A 107 -17.22 10.01 4.09
CA ASP A 107 -17.47 9.95 2.65
C ASP A 107 -16.98 11.23 1.98
N LEU A 108 -15.99 11.08 1.12
CA LEU A 108 -15.31 12.18 0.42
C LEU A 108 -15.95 12.52 -0.93
N SER A 109 -16.98 11.80 -1.37
CA SER A 109 -17.58 11.96 -2.70
C SER A 109 -18.17 13.35 -2.98
N GLY A 110 -18.52 14.11 -1.93
CA GLY A 110 -19.10 15.45 -2.02
C GLY A 110 -18.12 16.60 -1.92
N TYR A 111 -16.81 16.36 -1.91
CA TYR A 111 -15.80 17.40 -1.73
C TYR A 111 -15.18 17.82 -3.08
N ASP A 112 -15.07 19.13 -3.33
CA ASP A 112 -14.56 19.71 -4.58
C ASP A 112 -13.12 19.28 -4.92
N PHE A 113 -12.29 18.93 -3.93
CA PHE A 113 -10.92 18.48 -4.19
C PHE A 113 -10.87 17.15 -4.94
N THR A 114 -11.93 16.36 -4.96
CA THR A 114 -12.02 15.10 -5.71
C THR A 114 -11.93 15.34 -7.21
N ASP A 115 -12.32 16.53 -7.71
CA ASP A 115 -12.20 16.92 -9.11
C ASP A 115 -10.73 16.98 -9.60
N ASN A 116 -9.76 17.03 -8.67
CA ASN A 116 -8.35 17.00 -9.02
C ASN A 116 -7.83 15.57 -9.31
N TYR A 117 -8.65 14.54 -9.11
CA TYR A 117 -8.29 13.15 -9.31
C TYR A 117 -8.84 12.61 -10.64
N VAL A 118 -8.14 11.61 -11.18
CA VAL A 118 -8.61 10.92 -12.39
C VAL A 118 -9.85 10.09 -12.05
N GLU A 119 -10.99 10.37 -12.69
CA GLU A 119 -12.29 9.75 -12.42
C GLU A 119 -12.25 8.21 -12.37
N SER A 120 -11.52 7.58 -13.32
CA SER A 120 -11.38 6.11 -13.33
C SER A 120 -10.67 5.58 -12.08
N ARG A 121 -9.77 6.37 -11.48
CA ARG A 121 -9.07 5.99 -10.25
C ARG A 121 -9.92 6.17 -9.01
N LEU A 122 -10.77 7.18 -8.99
CA LEU A 122 -11.78 7.32 -7.93
C LEU A 122 -12.76 6.14 -7.95
N LYS A 123 -13.17 5.68 -9.14
CA LYS A 123 -14.03 4.49 -9.28
C LYS A 123 -13.37 3.21 -8.75
N ASP A 124 -12.05 3.06 -8.92
CA ASP A 124 -11.32 1.89 -8.43
C ASP A 124 -11.32 1.78 -6.89
N VAL A 125 -11.53 2.90 -6.18
CA VAL A 125 -11.52 2.99 -4.71
C VAL A 125 -12.87 3.39 -4.12
N SER A 126 -13.92 3.46 -4.94
CA SER A 126 -15.29 3.73 -4.50
C SER A 126 -16.00 2.43 -4.14
N ASP A 127 -16.88 2.50 -3.16
CA ASP A 127 -17.73 1.40 -2.72
C ASP A 127 -19.19 1.85 -2.72
N ASP A 128 -20.02 1.25 -3.57
CA ASP A 128 -21.44 1.57 -3.78
C ASP A 128 -21.74 3.08 -3.91
N GLY A 129 -20.81 3.80 -4.56
CA GLY A 129 -20.88 5.24 -4.80
C GLY A 129 -20.29 6.12 -3.70
N ALA A 130 -19.97 5.60 -2.54
CA ALA A 130 -19.23 6.31 -1.50
C ALA A 130 -17.71 6.26 -1.76
N LEU A 131 -17.01 7.29 -1.35
CA LEU A 131 -15.57 7.44 -1.54
C LEU A 131 -14.89 7.58 -0.18
N TYR A 132 -14.39 6.48 0.37
CA TYR A 132 -13.69 6.46 1.67
C TYR A 132 -12.17 6.52 1.54
N MET A 133 -11.64 6.50 0.33
CA MET A 133 -10.20 6.50 0.05
C MET A 133 -9.89 7.39 -1.14
N LEU A 134 -8.74 8.07 -1.09
CA LEU A 134 -8.18 8.79 -2.23
C LEU A 134 -6.98 8.03 -2.81
N PRO A 135 -6.89 7.88 -4.14
CA PRO A 135 -5.75 7.25 -4.77
C PRO A 135 -4.54 8.20 -4.71
N SER A 136 -3.59 7.94 -3.80
CA SER A 136 -2.40 8.78 -3.62
C SER A 136 -1.24 8.38 -4.51
N LEU A 137 -1.16 7.12 -4.89
CA LEU A 137 -0.11 6.58 -5.78
C LEU A 137 -0.70 5.55 -6.74
N TYR A 138 0.04 5.29 -7.81
CA TYR A 138 -0.20 4.14 -8.68
C TYR A 138 1.12 3.45 -9.01
N ASN A 139 1.06 2.15 -9.23
CA ASN A 139 2.19 1.38 -9.69
C ASN A 139 2.13 1.18 -11.20
N CYS A 140 3.23 1.43 -11.88
CA CYS A 140 3.41 1.05 -13.27
C CYS A 140 4.23 -0.25 -13.32
N TYR A 141 3.65 -1.26 -13.92
CA TYR A 141 4.36 -2.52 -14.18
C TYR A 141 4.87 -2.55 -15.60
N GLY A 142 6.10 -3.03 -15.77
CA GLY A 142 6.73 -3.10 -17.08
C GLY A 142 8.15 -3.60 -16.97
N ILE A 143 8.82 -3.64 -18.10
CA ILE A 143 10.23 -4.03 -18.21
C ILE A 143 11.07 -2.77 -18.21
N THR A 144 11.89 -2.59 -17.18
CA THR A 144 12.89 -1.53 -17.13
C THR A 144 14.16 -2.01 -17.82
N TYR A 145 14.70 -1.21 -18.72
CA TYR A 145 15.94 -1.54 -19.42
C TYR A 145 17.05 -0.53 -19.17
N ASN A 146 18.28 -1.02 -19.19
CA ASN A 146 19.47 -0.19 -19.06
C ASN A 146 19.87 0.35 -20.45
N LYS A 147 19.44 1.58 -20.74
CA LYS A 147 19.71 2.26 -22.02
C LYS A 147 21.21 2.36 -22.31
N THR A 148 22.00 2.77 -21.32
CA THR A 148 23.45 2.94 -21.44
C THR A 148 24.14 1.62 -21.80
N LEU A 149 23.68 0.50 -21.22
CA LEU A 149 24.22 -0.82 -21.51
C LEU A 149 23.89 -1.26 -22.96
N LEU A 150 22.67 -1.04 -23.41
CA LEU A 150 22.28 -1.32 -24.79
C LEU A 150 23.12 -0.51 -25.78
N GLU A 151 23.29 0.80 -25.56
CA GLU A 151 24.07 1.69 -26.40
C GLU A 151 25.56 1.28 -26.43
N LYS A 152 26.13 0.93 -25.27
CA LYS A 152 27.52 0.46 -25.16
C LYS A 152 27.83 -0.75 -26.04
N HIS A 153 26.88 -1.66 -26.16
CA HIS A 153 27.02 -2.90 -26.95
C HIS A 153 26.45 -2.77 -28.37
N GLY A 154 25.84 -1.64 -28.73
CA GLY A 154 25.18 -1.44 -30.02
C GLY A 154 23.91 -2.31 -30.17
N TRP A 155 23.31 -2.71 -29.05
CA TRP A 155 22.10 -3.53 -29.04
C TRP A 155 20.86 -2.66 -29.14
N LYS A 156 19.83 -3.20 -29.77
CA LYS A 156 18.52 -2.56 -29.85
C LYS A 156 17.60 -3.10 -28.77
N LEU A 157 16.67 -2.27 -28.32
CA LEU A 157 15.58 -2.72 -27.45
C LEU A 157 14.69 -3.70 -28.24
N PRO A 158 14.45 -4.92 -27.73
CA PRO A 158 13.59 -5.88 -28.42
C PRO A 158 12.12 -5.42 -28.37
N THR A 159 11.42 -5.64 -29.47
CA THR A 159 9.99 -5.34 -29.64
C THR A 159 9.13 -6.60 -29.79
N SER A 160 9.78 -7.76 -29.85
CA SER A 160 9.13 -9.07 -29.89
C SER A 160 9.89 -10.07 -29.02
N PHE A 161 9.25 -11.20 -28.70
CA PHE A 161 9.89 -12.26 -27.94
C PHE A 161 11.07 -12.87 -28.69
N THR A 162 10.97 -13.03 -30.01
CA THR A 162 12.07 -13.53 -30.87
C THR A 162 13.28 -12.59 -30.81
N GLU A 163 13.07 -11.28 -30.89
CA GLU A 163 14.17 -10.32 -30.74
C GLU A 163 14.77 -10.34 -29.33
N LEU A 164 13.97 -10.68 -28.31
CA LEU A 164 14.46 -10.87 -26.96
C LEU A 164 15.33 -12.12 -26.85
N GLU A 165 14.96 -13.22 -27.49
CA GLU A 165 15.77 -14.45 -27.59
C GLU A 165 17.12 -14.17 -28.26
N GLU A 166 17.11 -13.44 -29.36
CA GLU A 166 18.35 -13.00 -30.05
C GLU A 166 19.21 -12.09 -29.15
N LEU A 167 18.59 -11.23 -28.36
CA LEU A 167 19.31 -10.38 -27.43
C LEU A 167 19.90 -11.21 -26.27
N ALA A 168 19.18 -12.24 -25.81
CA ALA A 168 19.65 -13.16 -24.79
C ALA A 168 20.96 -13.87 -25.22
N ASP A 169 21.00 -14.36 -26.44
CA ASP A 169 22.21 -15.00 -26.98
C ASP A 169 23.38 -14.02 -27.05
N LYS A 170 23.17 -12.78 -27.52
CA LYS A 170 24.19 -11.73 -27.55
C LYS A 170 24.67 -11.35 -26.15
N ALA A 171 23.75 -11.27 -25.19
CA ALA A 171 24.08 -10.95 -23.81
C ALA A 171 24.93 -12.07 -23.18
N LYS A 172 24.56 -13.32 -23.42
CA LYS A 172 25.32 -14.48 -22.96
C LYS A 172 26.74 -14.53 -23.54
N GLU A 173 26.88 -14.29 -24.81
CA GLU A 173 28.21 -14.21 -25.47
C GLU A 173 29.06 -13.07 -24.90
N ALA A 174 28.45 -11.95 -24.55
CA ALA A 174 29.14 -10.79 -23.95
C ALA A 174 29.34 -10.94 -22.43
N GLY A 175 28.90 -12.02 -21.78
CA GLY A 175 28.97 -12.18 -20.34
C GLY A 175 28.09 -11.21 -19.56
N VAL A 176 26.99 -10.73 -20.15
CA VAL A 176 26.04 -9.79 -19.56
C VAL A 176 24.81 -10.53 -19.14
N THR A 177 24.31 -10.28 -17.91
CA THR A 177 23.02 -10.78 -17.44
C THR A 177 21.89 -10.11 -18.23
N LEU A 178 21.05 -10.87 -18.93
CA LEU A 178 19.97 -10.34 -19.74
C LEU A 178 18.93 -9.61 -18.91
N CYS A 179 18.41 -10.28 -17.87
CA CYS A 179 17.39 -9.72 -17.01
C CYS A 179 17.57 -10.16 -15.56
N MET A 180 17.01 -9.36 -14.65
CA MET A 180 16.87 -9.71 -13.25
C MET A 180 15.42 -9.56 -12.85
N ALA A 181 14.88 -10.55 -12.16
CA ALA A 181 13.53 -10.54 -11.62
C ALA A 181 13.58 -10.86 -10.12
N GLN A 182 12.81 -10.13 -9.34
CA GLN A 182 12.67 -10.41 -7.91
C GLN A 182 11.68 -11.56 -7.70
N ILE A 183 12.18 -12.80 -7.76
CA ILE A 183 11.38 -14.01 -7.55
C ILE A 183 11.71 -14.72 -6.23
N GLN A 184 12.46 -14.05 -5.37
CA GLN A 184 12.89 -14.62 -4.08
C GLN A 184 11.70 -14.96 -3.16
N TYR A 185 10.62 -14.18 -3.26
CA TYR A 185 9.41 -14.41 -2.50
C TYR A 185 8.32 -15.02 -3.39
N PRO A 186 7.59 -16.04 -2.93
CA PRO A 186 6.52 -16.67 -3.71
C PRO A 186 5.47 -15.68 -4.23
N GLY A 187 5.12 -14.67 -3.43
CA GLY A 187 4.19 -13.61 -3.83
C GLY A 187 4.69 -12.78 -5.01
N SER A 188 5.98 -12.48 -5.08
CA SER A 188 6.57 -11.74 -6.21
C SER A 188 6.53 -12.56 -7.49
N ALA A 189 6.87 -13.85 -7.44
CA ALA A 189 6.77 -14.73 -8.60
C ALA A 189 5.33 -14.83 -9.12
N PHE A 190 4.36 -14.96 -8.21
CA PHE A 190 2.95 -14.99 -8.57
C PHE A 190 2.48 -13.67 -9.20
N GLN A 191 2.99 -12.52 -8.75
CA GLN A 191 2.66 -11.22 -9.32
C GLN A 191 3.11 -11.11 -10.79
N TYR A 192 4.26 -11.66 -11.17
CA TYR A 192 4.67 -11.69 -12.58
C TYR A 192 3.68 -12.50 -13.43
N VAL A 193 3.23 -13.65 -12.95
CA VAL A 193 2.18 -14.45 -13.64
C VAL A 193 0.92 -13.62 -13.80
N CYS A 194 0.46 -12.96 -12.74
CA CYS A 194 -0.74 -12.12 -12.79
C CYS A 194 -0.60 -10.95 -13.78
N ASN A 195 0.54 -10.27 -13.81
CA ASN A 195 0.78 -9.14 -14.72
C ASN A 195 0.79 -9.59 -16.18
N ILE A 196 1.38 -10.74 -16.49
CA ILE A 196 1.36 -11.31 -17.83
C ILE A 196 -0.04 -11.77 -18.21
N ALA A 197 -0.74 -12.45 -17.29
CA ALA A 197 -2.11 -12.87 -17.48
C ALA A 197 -3.06 -11.69 -17.68
N ASP A 198 -2.86 -10.58 -16.97
CA ASP A 198 -3.65 -9.36 -17.13
C ASP A 198 -3.45 -8.78 -18.54
N ALA A 199 -2.21 -8.63 -18.97
CA ALA A 199 -1.90 -8.10 -20.29
C ALA A 199 -2.45 -8.96 -21.45
N GLY A 200 -2.41 -10.28 -21.33
CA GLY A 200 -2.78 -11.21 -22.38
C GLY A 200 -4.22 -11.73 -22.32
N PHE A 201 -4.76 -11.93 -21.14
CA PHE A 201 -6.02 -12.64 -20.95
C PHE A 201 -7.01 -11.92 -20.02
N LEU A 202 -6.63 -11.60 -18.77
CA LEU A 202 -7.57 -11.15 -17.74
C LEU A 202 -8.23 -9.81 -18.07
N SER A 203 -7.56 -8.93 -18.82
CA SER A 203 -8.11 -7.66 -19.29
C SER A 203 -9.15 -7.81 -20.42
N THR A 204 -9.22 -8.97 -21.06
CA THR A 204 -10.20 -9.27 -22.12
C THR A 204 -11.61 -9.51 -21.55
N MET A 205 -12.62 -9.46 -22.41
CA MET A 205 -13.99 -9.77 -21.99
C MET A 205 -14.14 -11.21 -21.47
N SER A 206 -13.48 -12.18 -22.11
CA SER A 206 -13.46 -13.58 -21.66
C SER A 206 -12.72 -13.74 -20.34
N GLY A 207 -11.62 -13.00 -20.13
CA GLY A 207 -10.88 -13.00 -18.88
C GLY A 207 -11.68 -12.39 -17.73
N LYS A 208 -12.42 -11.30 -17.95
CA LYS A 208 -13.31 -10.69 -16.95
C LYS A 208 -14.46 -11.64 -16.57
N GLN A 209 -15.01 -12.39 -17.51
CA GLN A 209 -16.01 -13.40 -17.20
C GLN A 209 -15.37 -14.56 -16.42
N TRP A 210 -14.19 -15.00 -16.84
CA TRP A 210 -13.43 -16.04 -16.16
C TRP A 210 -13.13 -15.68 -14.69
N GLN A 211 -12.78 -14.44 -14.38
CA GLN A 211 -12.55 -13.99 -13.00
C GLN A 211 -13.81 -14.21 -12.13
N LYS A 212 -14.99 -13.88 -12.64
CA LYS A 212 -16.27 -14.12 -11.93
C LYS A 212 -16.52 -15.61 -11.73
N ASP A 213 -16.25 -16.41 -12.74
CA ASP A 213 -16.45 -17.86 -12.69
C ASP A 213 -15.44 -18.51 -11.72
N TYR A 214 -14.19 -18.03 -11.71
CA TYR A 214 -13.18 -18.47 -10.77
C TYR A 214 -13.54 -18.15 -9.31
N LEU A 215 -13.95 -16.90 -9.02
CA LEU A 215 -14.39 -16.49 -7.69
C LEU A 215 -15.63 -17.26 -7.20
N SER A 216 -16.47 -17.70 -8.11
CA SER A 216 -17.66 -18.53 -7.79
C SER A 216 -17.39 -20.05 -7.80
N GLY A 217 -16.13 -20.47 -8.00
CA GLY A 217 -15.72 -21.89 -8.03
C GLY A 217 -16.15 -22.65 -9.29
N LYS A 218 -16.53 -21.95 -10.37
CA LYS A 218 -16.96 -22.55 -11.65
C LYS A 218 -15.82 -22.71 -12.63
N ALA A 219 -14.68 -22.05 -12.41
CA ALA A 219 -13.48 -22.13 -13.25
C ALA A 219 -12.25 -22.40 -12.38
N ASN A 220 -11.21 -22.94 -12.99
CA ASN A 220 -9.92 -23.14 -12.35
C ASN A 220 -8.79 -22.70 -13.30
N VAL A 221 -7.58 -22.54 -12.75
CA VAL A 221 -6.41 -22.07 -13.50
C VAL A 221 -5.93 -23.11 -14.51
N SER A 222 -5.85 -24.39 -14.11
CA SER A 222 -5.24 -25.46 -14.91
C SER A 222 -6.02 -25.78 -16.18
N ASP A 223 -7.32 -25.54 -16.18
CA ASP A 223 -8.20 -25.83 -17.36
C ASP A 223 -8.43 -24.57 -18.21
N THR A 224 -7.70 -23.48 -17.94
CA THR A 224 -7.88 -22.20 -18.62
C THR A 224 -6.67 -21.89 -19.50
N PRO A 225 -6.80 -22.01 -20.84
CA PRO A 225 -5.67 -21.82 -21.76
C PRO A 225 -4.94 -20.49 -21.57
N GLY A 226 -5.65 -19.38 -21.43
CA GLY A 226 -5.03 -18.06 -21.25
C GLY A 226 -4.22 -17.91 -19.95
N MET A 227 -4.58 -18.62 -18.89
CA MET A 227 -3.80 -18.67 -17.65
C MET A 227 -2.56 -19.57 -17.83
N MET A 228 -2.73 -20.71 -18.47
CA MET A 228 -1.63 -21.65 -18.75
C MET A 228 -0.59 -21.02 -19.68
N GLU A 229 -1.02 -20.33 -20.72
CA GLU A 229 -0.13 -19.58 -21.63
C GLU A 229 0.70 -18.53 -20.87
N SER A 230 0.09 -17.83 -19.92
CA SER A 230 0.80 -16.86 -19.07
C SER A 230 1.89 -17.52 -18.22
N MET A 231 1.65 -18.72 -17.72
CA MET A 231 2.66 -19.50 -16.99
C MET A 231 3.78 -19.99 -17.90
N GLU A 232 3.47 -20.38 -19.13
CA GLU A 232 4.47 -20.75 -20.14
C GLU A 232 5.40 -19.58 -20.49
N TYR A 233 4.86 -18.35 -20.54
CA TYR A 233 5.70 -17.16 -20.75
C TYR A 233 6.71 -16.96 -19.61
N ILE A 234 6.32 -17.18 -18.36
CA ILE A 234 7.26 -17.11 -17.23
C ILE A 234 8.37 -18.16 -17.37
N GLN A 235 8.03 -19.37 -17.79
CA GLN A 235 9.04 -20.41 -18.03
C GLN A 235 10.00 -20.01 -19.14
N LYS A 236 9.49 -19.47 -20.26
CA LYS A 236 10.33 -18.94 -21.34
C LYS A 236 11.30 -17.86 -20.87
N TRP A 237 10.82 -16.91 -20.06
CA TRP A 237 11.69 -15.89 -19.46
C TRP A 237 12.80 -16.48 -18.59
N LYS A 238 12.48 -17.48 -17.78
CA LYS A 238 13.45 -18.19 -16.96
C LYS A 238 14.51 -18.91 -17.82
N ASP A 239 14.13 -19.45 -18.95
CA ASP A 239 15.02 -20.21 -19.84
C ASP A 239 15.98 -19.28 -20.63
N LEU A 240 15.68 -17.99 -20.72
CA LEU A 240 16.58 -17.00 -21.32
C LEU A 240 17.78 -16.61 -20.43
N GLY A 241 17.79 -16.98 -19.15
CA GLY A 241 18.86 -16.71 -18.18
C GLY A 241 18.45 -15.69 -17.14
#